data_0a93306a9e187a11ac88802279fb2084
#
_entry.id   0a93306a9e187a11ac88802279fb2084
#
_cell.length_a   1.000
_cell.length_b   1.000
_cell.length_c   1.000
_cell.angle_alpha   90.00
_cell.angle_beta   90.00
_cell.angle_gamma   90.00
#
_symmetry.space_group_name_H-M   'P 1'
#
loop_
_entity.id
_entity.type
_entity.pdbx_description
1 polymer ?
#
loop_
_entity_poly.entity_id
_entity_poly.type
_entity_poly.pdbx_seq_one_letter_code
_entity_poly.pdbx_strand_id
1 'polypeptide(L)'
;MSEPVGNIEEVEHTAPRLARARTTHGDERRRSLVLAAYDLIAEKGFEELRTRDVAMRAGVNIATLHYYFASKEDLIEGVVDYLLDLFSSEASRDLQLDFSTPLGHLHAMFRNTVYRMRTMPKMFVVLGELVMRSQRHPELERAMQRMDEQWMQYLGWILAEGVAQGQFRADLDPETTAKKIIVIVKGVTFSYVWSRQEVDFEGMLQIVERLVLPEPSQGDV
;
A
#
# COMPACT_ATOMS: atom_id res chain seq x y z
N MET A 1 21.43 -7.89 52.17
CA MET A 1 21.02 -6.61 51.54
C MET A 1 21.04 -6.85 50.05
N SER A 2 19.88 -7.21 49.47
CA SER A 2 19.70 -7.52 48.05
C SER A 2 18.98 -6.34 47.46
N GLU A 3 19.59 -5.71 46.42
CA GLU A 3 18.95 -4.68 45.63
C GLU A 3 17.92 -5.31 44.67
N PRO A 4 16.80 -4.64 44.40
CA PRO A 4 15.81 -5.17 43.47
C PRO A 4 16.18 -4.85 42.02
N VAL A 5 16.03 -5.87 41.17
CA VAL A 5 16.13 -5.82 39.73
C VAL A 5 15.05 -4.91 39.13
N GLY A 6 15.47 -3.95 38.33
CA GLY A 6 14.58 -2.99 37.73
C GLY A 6 13.62 -3.62 36.73
N ASN A 7 12.37 -3.17 36.81
CA ASN A 7 11.30 -3.45 35.85
C ASN A 7 11.70 -3.00 34.43
N ILE A 8 11.69 -3.93 33.51
CA ILE A 8 11.70 -3.62 32.08
C ILE A 8 10.25 -3.30 31.71
N GLU A 9 9.97 -2.02 31.46
CA GLU A 9 8.70 -1.59 30.87
C GLU A 9 8.54 -2.24 29.48
N GLU A 10 7.58 -3.14 29.35
CA GLU A 10 7.08 -3.63 28.08
C GLU A 10 6.54 -2.45 27.26
N VAL A 11 7.28 -2.02 26.27
CA VAL A 11 6.77 -1.09 25.26
C VAL A 11 5.85 -1.86 24.33
N GLU A 12 4.58 -1.83 24.66
CA GLU A 12 3.49 -2.32 23.83
C GLU A 12 3.45 -1.51 22.54
N HIS A 13 4.08 -2.01 21.48
CA HIS A 13 3.99 -1.44 20.13
C HIS A 13 2.62 -1.81 19.53
N THR A 14 1.60 -1.10 19.99
CA THR A 14 0.26 -1.17 19.43
C THR A 14 0.28 -0.47 18.08
N ALA A 15 0.10 -1.23 16.99
CA ALA A 15 -0.19 -0.67 15.67
C ALA A 15 -1.32 0.39 15.80
N PRO A 16 -1.23 1.56 15.16
CA PRO A 16 -2.22 2.61 15.30
C PRO A 16 -3.57 2.08 14.78
N ARG A 17 -4.47 1.74 15.71
CA ARG A 17 -5.90 1.56 15.43
C ARG A 17 -6.42 2.91 14.99
N LEU A 18 -6.60 3.09 13.69
CA LEU A 18 -7.40 4.21 13.17
C LEU A 18 -8.83 4.04 13.69
N ALA A 19 -9.09 4.73 14.79
CA ALA A 19 -10.44 4.86 15.32
C ALA A 19 -11.33 5.43 14.22
N ARG A 20 -12.38 4.71 13.88
CA ARG A 20 -13.44 5.13 12.96
C ARG A 20 -14.15 6.34 13.61
N ALA A 21 -13.59 7.55 13.39
CA ALA A 21 -14.26 8.78 13.76
C ALA A 21 -15.62 8.85 13.06
N ARG A 22 -16.67 9.32 13.76
CA ARG A 22 -17.96 9.59 13.15
C ARG A 22 -17.73 10.60 12.04
N THR A 23 -17.84 10.16 10.78
CA THR A 23 -17.73 11.01 9.60
C THR A 23 -18.75 12.15 9.68
N THR A 24 -18.26 13.39 9.60
CA THR A 24 -19.15 14.54 9.51
C THR A 24 -19.74 14.62 8.11
N HIS A 25 -20.85 15.33 7.93
CA HIS A 25 -21.43 15.56 6.60
C HIS A 25 -20.42 16.25 5.64
N GLY A 26 -19.49 17.04 6.19
CA GLY A 26 -18.39 17.63 5.44
C GLY A 26 -17.39 16.60 4.92
N ASP A 27 -17.03 15.63 5.76
CA ASP A 27 -16.10 14.54 5.38
C ASP A 27 -16.69 13.63 4.29
N GLU A 28 -17.98 13.33 4.39
CA GLU A 28 -18.70 12.56 3.37
C GLU A 28 -18.70 13.28 2.02
N ARG A 29 -18.90 14.59 2.04
CA ARG A 29 -18.89 15.43 0.83
C ARG A 29 -17.49 15.50 0.22
N ARG A 30 -16.48 15.74 1.03
CA ARG A 30 -15.07 15.72 0.60
C ARG A 30 -14.72 14.36 -0.03
N ARG A 31 -15.10 13.27 0.63
CA ARG A 31 -14.89 11.90 0.12
C ARG A 31 -15.60 11.65 -1.21
N SER A 32 -16.83 12.13 -1.39
CA SER A 32 -17.57 11.96 -2.65
C SER A 32 -16.87 12.64 -3.83
N LEU A 33 -16.24 13.79 -3.61
CA LEU A 33 -15.43 14.48 -4.62
C LEU A 33 -14.16 13.70 -4.97
N VAL A 34 -13.47 13.16 -3.97
CA VAL A 34 -12.28 12.30 -4.18
C VAL A 34 -12.64 11.05 -4.98
N LEU A 35 -13.73 10.37 -4.64
CA LEU A 35 -14.20 9.20 -5.37
C LEU A 35 -14.58 9.52 -6.81
N ALA A 36 -15.23 10.67 -7.04
CA ALA A 36 -15.55 11.13 -8.39
C ALA A 36 -14.29 11.41 -9.23
N ALA A 37 -13.27 12.02 -8.62
CA ALA A 37 -11.97 12.23 -9.28
C ALA A 37 -11.24 10.91 -9.58
N TYR A 38 -11.19 10.01 -8.61
CA TYR A 38 -10.64 8.66 -8.76
C TYR A 38 -11.29 7.90 -9.93
N ASP A 39 -12.62 7.91 -10.00
CA ASP A 39 -13.36 7.26 -11.08
C ASP A 39 -13.07 7.89 -12.45
N LEU A 40 -13.01 9.21 -12.52
CA LEU A 40 -12.70 9.92 -13.76
C LEU A 40 -11.28 9.66 -14.24
N ILE A 41 -10.29 9.61 -13.34
CA ILE A 41 -8.92 9.24 -13.69
C ILE A 41 -8.88 7.82 -14.25
N ALA A 42 -9.58 6.88 -13.64
CA ALA A 42 -9.63 5.50 -14.12
C ALA A 42 -10.28 5.35 -15.50
N GLU A 43 -11.30 6.17 -15.79
CA GLU A 43 -12.08 6.10 -17.03
C GLU A 43 -11.45 6.87 -18.20
N LYS A 44 -10.87 8.04 -17.93
CA LYS A 44 -10.44 8.99 -18.96
C LYS A 44 -8.94 9.32 -18.92
N GLY A 45 -8.25 8.88 -17.86
CA GLY A 45 -6.87 9.24 -17.59
C GLY A 45 -6.73 10.59 -16.86
N PHE A 46 -5.53 10.81 -16.32
CA PHE A 46 -5.21 11.99 -15.51
C PHE A 46 -5.32 13.33 -16.29
N GLU A 47 -4.89 13.35 -17.55
CA GLU A 47 -4.86 14.60 -18.35
C GLU A 47 -6.26 15.16 -18.61
N GLU A 48 -7.25 14.28 -18.75
CA GLU A 48 -8.62 14.68 -19.03
C GLU A 48 -9.42 15.03 -17.75
N LEU A 49 -8.82 14.92 -16.57
CA LEU A 49 -9.47 15.27 -15.32
C LEU A 49 -9.78 16.76 -15.27
N ARG A 50 -11.06 17.12 -15.32
CA ARG A 50 -11.58 18.47 -15.17
C ARG A 50 -12.36 18.60 -13.86
N THR A 51 -12.09 19.66 -13.09
CA THR A 51 -12.81 19.91 -11.81
C THR A 51 -14.33 20.06 -12.00
N ARG A 52 -14.77 20.57 -13.15
CA ARG A 52 -16.21 20.63 -13.49
C ARG A 52 -16.84 19.25 -13.63
N ASP A 53 -16.13 18.30 -14.26
CA ASP A 53 -16.64 16.93 -14.43
C ASP A 53 -16.68 16.21 -13.08
N VAL A 54 -15.70 16.47 -12.21
CA VAL A 54 -15.69 15.94 -10.83
C VAL A 54 -16.87 16.47 -10.03
N ALA A 55 -17.13 17.78 -10.05
CA ALA A 55 -18.27 18.40 -9.36
C ALA A 55 -19.60 17.83 -9.87
N MET A 56 -19.76 17.71 -11.18
CA MET A 56 -20.95 17.15 -11.82
C MET A 56 -21.15 15.68 -11.41
N ARG A 57 -20.09 14.86 -11.44
CA ARG A 57 -20.14 13.44 -11.04
C ARG A 57 -20.48 13.27 -9.55
N ALA A 58 -19.96 14.14 -8.70
CA ALA A 58 -20.25 14.14 -7.27
C ALA A 58 -21.61 14.75 -6.91
N GLY A 59 -22.37 15.24 -7.89
CA GLY A 59 -23.68 15.86 -7.68
C GLY A 59 -23.62 17.18 -6.92
N VAL A 60 -22.54 17.96 -7.10
CA VAL A 60 -22.36 19.27 -6.46
C VAL A 60 -22.05 20.35 -7.49
N ASN A 61 -22.21 21.62 -7.10
CA ASN A 61 -21.73 22.72 -7.94
C ASN A 61 -20.21 22.93 -7.79
N ILE A 62 -19.62 23.63 -8.75
CA ILE A 62 -18.18 23.87 -8.79
C ILE A 62 -17.68 24.70 -7.60
N ALA A 63 -18.50 25.62 -7.06
CA ALA A 63 -18.14 26.39 -5.88
C ALA A 63 -18.00 25.50 -4.64
N THR A 64 -18.84 24.47 -4.52
CA THR A 64 -18.71 23.46 -3.46
C THR A 64 -17.41 22.69 -3.59
N LEU A 65 -17.00 22.29 -4.81
CA LEU A 65 -15.69 21.65 -5.01
C LEU A 65 -14.55 22.56 -4.54
N HIS A 66 -14.55 23.84 -4.97
CA HIS A 66 -13.51 24.78 -4.58
C HIS A 66 -13.50 25.13 -3.08
N TYR A 67 -14.60 24.92 -2.38
CA TYR A 67 -14.65 25.03 -0.92
C TYR A 67 -13.82 23.92 -0.23
N TYR A 68 -13.85 22.69 -0.77
CA TYR A 68 -13.12 21.54 -0.21
C TYR A 68 -11.71 21.40 -0.75
N PHE A 69 -11.47 21.82 -1.99
CA PHE A 69 -10.18 21.69 -2.69
C PHE A 69 -9.88 23.01 -3.41
N ALA A 70 -8.89 23.75 -2.90
CA ALA A 70 -8.53 25.05 -3.43
C ALA A 70 -7.95 24.94 -4.86
N SER A 71 -7.34 23.82 -5.19
CA SER A 71 -6.70 23.54 -6.47
C SER A 71 -7.03 22.12 -6.99
N LYS A 72 -6.66 21.85 -8.24
CA LYS A 72 -6.69 20.49 -8.80
C LYS A 72 -5.67 19.59 -8.08
N GLU A 73 -4.55 20.15 -7.70
CA GLU A 73 -3.46 19.50 -7.00
C GLU A 73 -3.94 18.97 -5.62
N ASP A 74 -4.65 19.80 -4.83
CA ASP A 74 -5.24 19.40 -3.55
C ASP A 74 -6.23 18.23 -3.71
N LEU A 75 -7.02 18.26 -4.78
CA LEU A 75 -7.94 17.17 -5.10
C LEU A 75 -7.18 15.88 -5.42
N ILE A 76 -6.08 15.97 -6.15
CA ILE A 76 -5.23 14.83 -6.49
C ILE A 76 -4.54 14.27 -5.24
N GLU A 77 -4.06 15.11 -4.32
CA GLU A 77 -3.57 14.65 -3.02
C GLU A 77 -4.65 13.84 -2.29
N GLY A 78 -5.89 14.31 -2.30
CA GLY A 78 -7.01 13.53 -1.76
C GLY A 78 -7.21 12.16 -2.44
N VAL A 79 -6.97 12.05 -3.75
CA VAL A 79 -7.00 10.75 -4.45
C VAL A 79 -5.84 9.85 -4.03
N VAL A 80 -4.65 10.42 -3.82
CA VAL A 80 -3.49 9.65 -3.32
C VAL A 80 -3.74 9.16 -1.90
N ASP A 81 -4.25 10.02 -1.00
CA ASP A 81 -4.63 9.62 0.36
C ASP A 81 -5.66 8.49 0.33
N TYR A 82 -6.64 8.56 -0.57
CA TYR A 82 -7.62 7.48 -0.75
C TYR A 82 -6.99 6.18 -1.23
N LEU A 83 -6.00 6.24 -2.14
CA LEU A 83 -5.23 5.05 -2.54
C LEU A 83 -4.45 4.45 -1.37
N LEU A 84 -3.80 5.28 -0.56
CA LEU A 84 -3.11 4.84 0.65
C LEU A 84 -4.07 4.16 1.63
N ASP A 85 -5.26 4.74 1.85
CA ASP A 85 -6.31 4.13 2.65
C ASP A 85 -6.75 2.76 2.08
N LEU A 86 -6.87 2.65 0.75
CA LEU A 86 -7.19 1.37 0.11
C LEU A 86 -6.09 0.33 0.33
N PHE A 87 -4.81 0.71 0.30
CA PHE A 87 -3.70 -0.19 0.59
C PHE A 87 -3.65 -0.60 2.07
N SER A 88 -4.00 0.30 2.98
CA SER A 88 -4.02 0.07 4.43
C SER A 88 -5.30 -0.61 4.90
N SER A 89 -6.37 -0.59 4.07
CA SER A 89 -7.68 -1.11 4.46
C SER A 89 -7.67 -2.63 4.59
N GLU A 90 -8.40 -3.11 5.58
CA GLU A 90 -8.70 -4.53 5.79
C GLU A 90 -9.66 -5.10 4.71
N ALA A 91 -9.55 -4.62 3.46
CA ALA A 91 -10.37 -5.10 2.34
C ALA A 91 -10.21 -6.60 2.06
N SER A 92 -9.24 -7.21 2.71
CA SER A 92 -8.93 -8.65 2.64
C SER A 92 -9.30 -9.41 3.92
N ARG A 93 -10.23 -8.90 4.74
CA ARG A 93 -10.69 -9.63 5.95
C ARG A 93 -11.13 -11.06 5.67
N ASP A 94 -11.64 -11.31 4.48
CA ASP A 94 -12.10 -12.64 4.05
C ASP A 94 -10.95 -13.61 3.70
N LEU A 95 -9.69 -13.11 3.61
CA LEU A 95 -8.55 -13.94 3.20
C LEU A 95 -7.92 -14.78 4.31
N GLN A 96 -8.42 -14.69 5.55
CA GLN A 96 -7.84 -15.38 6.73
C GLN A 96 -6.31 -15.26 6.75
N LEU A 97 -5.80 -14.03 6.65
CA LEU A 97 -4.38 -13.75 6.61
C LEU A 97 -3.76 -13.97 7.99
N ASP A 98 -2.62 -14.65 8.01
CA ASP A 98 -1.85 -14.82 9.24
C ASP A 98 -0.89 -13.63 9.42
N PHE A 99 -1.01 -12.95 10.55
CA PHE A 99 -0.12 -11.86 10.96
C PHE A 99 0.62 -12.20 12.28
N SER A 100 0.63 -13.46 12.68
CA SER A 100 1.28 -13.89 13.93
C SER A 100 2.79 -14.04 13.80
N THR A 101 3.30 -14.16 12.58
CA THR A 101 4.71 -14.38 12.30
C THR A 101 5.23 -13.47 11.20
N PRO A 102 6.53 -13.13 11.16
CA PRO A 102 7.13 -12.37 10.06
C PRO A 102 6.88 -12.98 8.67
N LEU A 103 6.98 -14.30 8.54
CA LEU A 103 6.67 -15.00 7.29
C LEU A 103 5.17 -14.87 6.95
N GLY A 104 4.29 -14.97 7.95
CA GLY A 104 2.86 -14.76 7.79
C GLY A 104 2.54 -13.35 7.30
N HIS A 105 3.18 -12.32 7.85
CA HIS A 105 3.07 -10.92 7.35
C HIS A 105 3.48 -10.80 5.88
N LEU A 106 4.60 -11.43 5.49
CA LEU A 106 5.09 -11.41 4.12
C LEU A 106 4.08 -12.08 3.15
N HIS A 107 3.58 -13.25 3.50
CA HIS A 107 2.54 -13.96 2.74
C HIS A 107 1.24 -13.14 2.67
N ALA A 108 0.83 -12.56 3.79
CA ALA A 108 -0.37 -11.72 3.87
C ALA A 108 -0.27 -10.50 2.93
N MET A 109 0.87 -9.82 2.92
CA MET A 109 1.13 -8.70 2.02
C MET A 109 1.00 -9.13 0.56
N PHE A 110 1.61 -10.27 0.18
CA PHE A 110 1.58 -10.76 -1.18
C PHE A 110 0.17 -11.18 -1.62
N ARG A 111 -0.52 -12.00 -0.81
CA ARG A 111 -1.90 -12.45 -1.07
C ARG A 111 -2.88 -11.28 -1.15
N ASN A 112 -2.70 -10.28 -0.28
CA ASN A 112 -3.51 -9.08 -0.29
C ASN A 112 -3.30 -8.26 -1.58
N THR A 113 -2.06 -8.15 -2.06
CA THR A 113 -1.77 -7.48 -3.34
C THR A 113 -2.45 -8.21 -4.50
N VAL A 114 -2.33 -9.53 -4.56
CA VAL A 114 -2.99 -10.37 -5.59
C VAL A 114 -4.52 -10.23 -5.54
N TYR A 115 -5.09 -10.30 -4.35
CA TYR A 115 -6.52 -10.12 -4.14
C TYR A 115 -7.00 -8.77 -4.69
N ARG A 116 -6.29 -7.68 -4.34
CA ARG A 116 -6.64 -6.34 -4.84
C ARG A 116 -6.48 -6.21 -6.35
N MET A 117 -5.44 -6.79 -6.94
CA MET A 117 -5.29 -6.80 -8.39
C MET A 117 -6.49 -7.43 -9.10
N ARG A 118 -7.06 -8.50 -8.52
CA ARG A 118 -8.20 -9.23 -9.09
C ARG A 118 -9.54 -8.54 -8.82
N THR A 119 -9.74 -7.99 -7.63
CA THR A 119 -11.03 -7.45 -7.17
C THR A 119 -11.15 -5.93 -7.33
N MET A 120 -10.03 -5.22 -7.39
CA MET A 120 -9.95 -3.76 -7.44
C MET A 120 -9.03 -3.27 -8.58
N PRO A 121 -9.16 -3.78 -9.83
CA PRO A 121 -8.23 -3.45 -10.91
C PRO A 121 -8.16 -1.95 -11.21
N LYS A 122 -9.26 -1.22 -11.00
CA LYS A 122 -9.33 0.23 -11.14
C LYS A 122 -8.28 0.95 -10.27
N MET A 123 -8.00 0.43 -9.06
CA MET A 123 -6.99 1.01 -8.15
C MET A 123 -5.61 1.04 -8.80
N PHE A 124 -5.22 -0.03 -9.46
CA PHE A 124 -3.91 -0.11 -10.13
C PHE A 124 -3.86 0.72 -11.41
N VAL A 125 -4.98 0.88 -12.12
CA VAL A 125 -5.06 1.81 -13.26
C VAL A 125 -4.80 3.24 -12.80
N VAL A 126 -5.48 3.70 -11.74
CA VAL A 126 -5.30 5.05 -11.17
C VAL A 126 -3.88 5.21 -10.64
N LEU A 127 -3.36 4.24 -9.89
CA LEU A 127 -1.98 4.27 -9.40
C LEU A 127 -0.98 4.41 -10.56
N GLY A 128 -1.13 3.63 -11.62
CA GLY A 128 -0.28 3.70 -12.80
C GLY A 128 -0.32 5.08 -13.48
N GLU A 129 -1.51 5.66 -13.64
CA GLU A 129 -1.68 7.03 -14.16
C GLU A 129 -0.93 8.07 -13.30
N LEU A 130 -1.03 7.97 -11.97
CA LEU A 130 -0.37 8.90 -11.06
C LEU A 130 1.16 8.71 -11.08
N VAL A 131 1.64 7.47 -11.06
CA VAL A 131 3.09 7.16 -11.15
C VAL A 131 3.69 7.68 -12.46
N MET A 132 3.02 7.49 -13.59
CA MET A 132 3.52 7.99 -14.87
C MET A 132 3.58 9.51 -14.95
N ARG A 133 2.76 10.22 -14.18
CA ARG A 133 2.72 11.69 -14.13
C ARG A 133 3.63 12.29 -13.06
N SER A 134 4.02 11.50 -12.06
CA SER A 134 4.84 12.00 -10.93
C SER A 134 6.14 12.65 -11.38
N GLN A 135 6.75 12.19 -12.49
CA GLN A 135 7.98 12.79 -13.05
C GLN A 135 7.81 14.25 -13.52
N ARG A 136 6.58 14.71 -13.74
CA ARG A 136 6.28 16.07 -14.23
C ARG A 136 5.49 16.91 -13.23
N HIS A 137 5.10 16.32 -12.11
CA HIS A 137 4.26 16.92 -11.08
C HIS A 137 4.90 16.68 -9.72
N PRO A 138 5.64 17.67 -9.16
CA PRO A 138 6.39 17.50 -7.90
C PRO A 138 5.53 17.11 -6.69
N GLU A 139 4.25 17.50 -6.68
CA GLU A 139 3.28 17.10 -5.65
C GLU A 139 2.97 15.60 -5.73
N LEU A 140 2.80 15.04 -6.94
CA LEU A 140 2.61 13.60 -7.14
C LEU A 140 3.89 12.82 -6.81
N GLU A 141 5.05 13.35 -7.19
CA GLU A 141 6.34 12.74 -6.86
C GLU A 141 6.49 12.56 -5.35
N ARG A 142 6.24 13.64 -4.58
CA ARG A 142 6.28 13.58 -3.10
C ARG A 142 5.27 12.59 -2.53
N ALA A 143 4.07 12.53 -3.10
CA ALA A 143 3.05 11.59 -2.65
C ALA A 143 3.43 10.14 -2.93
N MET A 144 3.99 9.84 -4.11
CA MET A 144 4.49 8.50 -4.46
C MET A 144 5.70 8.10 -3.60
N GLN A 145 6.60 9.05 -3.30
CA GLN A 145 7.73 8.82 -2.39
C GLN A 145 7.25 8.46 -0.98
N ARG A 146 6.28 9.19 -0.42
CA ARG A 146 5.69 8.84 0.90
C ARG A 146 5.11 7.42 0.91
N MET A 147 4.41 7.03 -0.16
CA MET A 147 3.86 5.69 -0.28
C MET A 147 4.95 4.61 -0.33
N ASP A 148 6.02 4.85 -1.08
CA ASP A 148 7.16 3.93 -1.16
C ASP A 148 7.90 3.84 0.18
N GLU A 149 8.08 4.96 0.88
CA GLU A 149 8.72 5.00 2.21
C GLU A 149 7.93 4.19 3.25
N GLN A 150 6.61 4.34 3.29
CA GLN A 150 5.76 3.55 4.20
C GLN A 150 5.86 2.06 3.90
N TRP A 151 5.89 1.69 2.64
CA TRP A 151 6.03 0.29 2.25
C TRP A 151 7.41 -0.26 2.59
N MET A 152 8.48 0.53 2.34
CA MET A 152 9.84 0.20 2.76
C MET A 152 9.96 -0.02 4.27
N GLN A 153 9.37 0.88 5.07
CA GLN A 153 9.38 0.78 6.53
C GLN A 153 8.68 -0.50 7.00
N TYR A 154 7.51 -0.80 6.46
CA TYR A 154 6.76 -2.01 6.81
C TYR A 154 7.52 -3.29 6.45
N LEU A 155 8.05 -3.39 5.22
CA LEU A 155 8.86 -4.54 4.81
C LEU A 155 10.17 -4.65 5.61
N GLY A 156 10.85 -3.53 5.83
CA GLY A 156 12.06 -3.50 6.64
C GLY A 156 11.83 -4.04 8.04
N TRP A 157 10.70 -3.66 8.67
CA TRP A 157 10.30 -4.19 9.97
C TRP A 157 10.04 -5.70 9.92
N ILE A 158 9.24 -6.20 8.96
CA ILE A 158 8.98 -7.64 8.80
C ILE A 158 10.29 -8.43 8.67
N LEU A 159 11.20 -7.93 7.83
CA LEU A 159 12.48 -8.63 7.55
C LEU A 159 13.41 -8.62 8.75
N ALA A 160 13.53 -7.48 9.45
CA ALA A 160 14.34 -7.38 10.67
C ALA A 160 13.82 -8.30 11.77
N GLU A 161 12.50 -8.32 11.98
CA GLU A 161 11.84 -9.18 12.96
C GLU A 161 12.01 -10.66 12.61
N GLY A 162 11.90 -11.02 11.31
CA GLY A 162 12.11 -12.38 10.85
C GLY A 162 13.54 -12.89 11.07
N VAL A 163 14.54 -12.03 10.90
CA VAL A 163 15.94 -12.36 11.24
C VAL A 163 16.09 -12.50 12.75
N ALA A 164 15.55 -11.57 13.55
CA ALA A 164 15.65 -11.62 15.00
C ALA A 164 14.99 -12.86 15.61
N GLN A 165 13.90 -13.34 15.03
CA GLN A 165 13.20 -14.57 15.44
C GLN A 165 13.81 -15.85 14.84
N GLY A 166 14.84 -15.76 14.00
CA GLY A 166 15.45 -16.91 13.32
C GLY A 166 14.56 -17.58 12.25
N GLN A 167 13.47 -16.92 11.83
CA GLN A 167 12.64 -17.40 10.72
C GLN A 167 13.28 -17.12 9.37
N PHE A 168 14.04 -16.05 9.26
CA PHE A 168 14.75 -15.67 8.04
C PHE A 168 16.25 -15.90 8.19
N ARG A 169 16.94 -16.03 7.07
CA ARG A 169 18.39 -16.25 7.03
C ARG A 169 19.15 -15.15 7.78
N ALA A 170 20.12 -15.53 8.58
CA ALA A 170 20.85 -14.62 9.47
C ALA A 170 21.73 -13.58 8.74
N ASP A 171 22.12 -13.85 7.50
CA ASP A 171 22.93 -12.97 6.65
C ASP A 171 22.06 -12.01 5.79
N LEU A 172 20.74 -11.99 5.99
CA LEU A 172 19.83 -11.13 5.28
C LEU A 172 20.02 -9.67 5.70
N ASP A 173 20.26 -8.78 4.73
CA ASP A 173 20.15 -7.34 4.93
C ASP A 173 18.71 -6.86 4.68
N PRO A 174 17.98 -6.42 5.73
CA PRO A 174 16.56 -6.08 5.62
C PRO A 174 16.29 -4.98 4.60
N GLU A 175 17.12 -3.93 4.55
CA GLU A 175 16.89 -2.79 3.65
C GLU A 175 17.05 -3.18 2.19
N THR A 176 18.16 -3.84 1.86
CA THR A 176 18.42 -4.31 0.48
C THR A 176 17.38 -5.35 0.04
N THR A 177 16.97 -6.24 0.94
CA THR A 177 15.98 -7.27 0.62
C THR A 177 14.58 -6.65 0.43
N ALA A 178 14.18 -5.67 1.25
CA ALA A 178 12.93 -4.93 1.05
C ALA A 178 12.89 -4.26 -0.32
N LYS A 179 13.98 -3.61 -0.75
CA LYS A 179 14.10 -3.01 -2.10
C LYS A 179 13.87 -4.05 -3.20
N LYS A 180 14.48 -5.24 -3.08
CA LYS A 180 14.29 -6.33 -4.06
C LYS A 180 12.84 -6.80 -4.11
N ILE A 181 12.21 -7.01 -2.97
CA ILE A 181 10.81 -7.44 -2.87
C ILE A 181 9.88 -6.39 -3.50
N ILE A 182 10.08 -5.11 -3.22
CA ILE A 182 9.29 -4.02 -3.81
C ILE A 182 9.41 -4.01 -5.33
N VAL A 183 10.63 -4.18 -5.87
CA VAL A 183 10.84 -4.24 -7.33
C VAL A 183 10.10 -5.43 -7.94
N ILE A 184 10.13 -6.60 -7.31
CA ILE A 184 9.39 -7.79 -7.75
C ILE A 184 7.89 -7.49 -7.77
N VAL A 185 7.32 -6.98 -6.69
CA VAL A 185 5.88 -6.72 -6.59
C VAL A 185 5.45 -5.61 -7.56
N LYS A 186 6.24 -4.53 -7.70
CA LYS A 186 5.99 -3.48 -8.70
C LYS A 186 6.03 -4.03 -10.13
N GLY A 187 7.01 -4.88 -10.45
CA GLY A 187 7.14 -5.52 -11.76
C GLY A 187 5.97 -6.43 -12.09
N VAL A 188 5.54 -7.26 -11.14
CA VAL A 188 4.37 -8.13 -11.25
C VAL A 188 3.09 -7.31 -11.46
N THR A 189 2.90 -6.27 -10.64
CA THR A 189 1.75 -5.36 -10.75
C THR A 189 1.70 -4.69 -12.12
N PHE A 190 2.84 -4.18 -12.58
CA PHE A 190 2.98 -3.56 -13.89
C PHE A 190 2.62 -4.54 -15.01
N SER A 191 3.17 -5.74 -15.00
CA SER A 191 2.91 -6.78 -16.00
C SER A 191 1.42 -7.17 -16.03
N TYR A 192 0.79 -7.32 -14.87
CA TYR A 192 -0.63 -7.66 -14.77
C TYR A 192 -1.53 -6.56 -15.37
N VAL A 193 -1.27 -5.30 -15.01
CA VAL A 193 -2.11 -4.16 -15.43
C VAL A 193 -1.91 -3.83 -16.92
N TRP A 194 -0.67 -3.85 -17.40
CA TRP A 194 -0.33 -3.38 -18.75
C TRP A 194 -0.38 -4.49 -19.80
N SER A 195 0.10 -5.67 -19.45
CA SER A 195 0.20 -6.77 -20.42
C SER A 195 -1.05 -7.63 -20.46
N ARG A 196 -1.92 -7.53 -19.43
CA ARG A 196 -3.06 -8.42 -19.22
C ARG A 196 -2.69 -9.91 -19.33
N GLN A 197 -1.41 -10.21 -19.10
CA GLN A 197 -0.90 -11.57 -19.09
C GLN A 197 -1.27 -12.24 -17.78
N GLU A 198 -1.49 -13.52 -17.84
CA GLU A 198 -1.60 -14.34 -16.66
C GLU A 198 -0.26 -14.30 -15.93
N VAL A 199 -0.27 -13.86 -14.67
CA VAL A 199 0.94 -13.76 -13.83
C VAL A 199 0.94 -14.93 -12.87
N ASP A 200 2.06 -15.67 -12.84
CA ASP A 200 2.31 -16.72 -11.87
C ASP A 200 2.66 -16.10 -10.50
N PHE A 201 1.61 -15.76 -9.75
CA PHE A 201 1.76 -15.17 -8.42
C PHE A 201 2.38 -16.13 -7.41
N GLU A 202 2.12 -17.43 -7.54
CA GLU A 202 2.67 -18.44 -6.63
C GLU A 202 4.18 -18.61 -6.87
N GLY A 203 4.61 -18.69 -8.12
CA GLY A 203 6.03 -18.72 -8.45
C GLY A 203 6.76 -17.45 -8.01
N MET A 204 6.10 -16.28 -8.06
CA MET A 204 6.69 -15.04 -7.55
C MET A 204 6.81 -15.04 -6.02
N LEU A 205 5.82 -15.58 -5.30
CA LEU A 205 5.91 -15.74 -3.85
C LEU A 205 7.08 -16.67 -3.49
N GLN A 206 7.24 -17.79 -4.18
CA GLN A 206 8.36 -18.70 -3.99
C GLN A 206 9.74 -18.03 -4.23
N ILE A 207 9.83 -17.10 -5.19
CA ILE A 207 11.06 -16.31 -5.39
C ILE A 207 11.32 -15.42 -4.16
N VAL A 208 10.30 -14.78 -3.63
CA VAL A 208 10.43 -13.95 -2.42
C VAL A 208 10.81 -14.81 -1.22
N GLU A 209 10.20 -15.98 -1.04
CA GLU A 209 10.57 -16.94 0.01
C GLU A 209 12.05 -17.34 -0.06
N ARG A 210 12.56 -17.65 -1.24
CA ARG A 210 13.99 -17.98 -1.45
C ARG A 210 14.94 -16.83 -1.12
N LEU A 211 14.48 -15.58 -1.20
CA LEU A 211 15.28 -14.43 -0.77
C LEU A 211 15.42 -14.35 0.73
N VAL A 212 14.43 -14.83 1.49
CA VAL A 212 14.33 -14.59 2.94
C VAL A 212 14.57 -15.85 3.78
N LEU A 213 14.18 -17.03 3.29
CA LEU A 213 14.28 -18.27 4.06
C LEU A 213 15.74 -18.79 4.08
N PRO A 214 16.14 -19.48 5.15
CA PRO A 214 17.39 -20.21 5.18
C PRO A 214 17.45 -21.23 4.03
N GLU A 215 18.64 -21.47 3.48
CA GLU A 215 18.82 -22.59 2.54
C GLU A 215 18.53 -23.91 3.27
N PRO A 216 17.81 -24.86 2.61
CA PRO A 216 17.61 -26.18 3.21
C PRO A 216 18.96 -26.81 3.53
N SER A 217 19.13 -27.27 4.78
CA SER A 217 20.33 -27.96 5.21
C SER A 217 20.61 -29.13 4.27
N GLN A 218 21.80 -29.21 3.69
CA GLN A 218 22.24 -30.32 2.82
C GLN A 218 22.39 -31.67 3.58
N GLY A 219 21.49 -31.97 4.50
CA GLY A 219 21.63 -33.10 5.45
C GLY A 219 20.44 -34.05 5.55
N ASP A 220 19.32 -33.82 4.86
CA ASP A 220 18.12 -34.69 4.94
C ASP A 220 17.78 -35.29 3.56
N VAL A 221 18.72 -36.10 3.03
CA VAL A 221 18.47 -37.06 1.94
C VAL A 221 18.89 -38.45 2.37
#